data_3ec28326a387d4adfc7bfce053f5f4f0
#
_entry.id   3ec28326a387d4adfc7bfce053f5f4f0
#
_cell.length_a   1.000
_cell.length_b   1.000
_cell.length_c   1.000
_cell.angle_alpha   90.00
_cell.angle_beta   90.00
_cell.angle_gamma   90.00
#
_symmetry.space_group_name_H-M   'P 1'
#
loop_
_entity.id
_entity.type
_entity.pdbx_description
1 polymer ?
#
loop_
_entity_poly.entity_id
_entity_poly.type
_entity_poly.pdbx_seq_one_letter_code
_entity_poly.pdbx_strand_id
1 'polypeptide(L)'
;VDGLNKNYGWNQYRNSLHEERPVQDGERFAGLKPVNAMVTVQPERAKAISDVLLGAFFEDINYSADGGLYAELIQNRDFEYDPSDREGDKNWNSTHSWTLKGDKTTFAINTSDPIHANNPHYAVLNVERPGAALENTGFDGIALNVGEKYDFSIFARVPQGQSNKLQVRLVDGEGNICGETSLTVSSRQWKTYKTV
;
A
#
# COMPACT_ATOMS: atom_id res chain seq x y z
N VAL A 1 -7.43 -17.80 7.20
CA VAL A 1 -6.69 -18.83 6.46
C VAL A 1 -7.42 -20.18 6.51
N ASP A 2 -7.86 -20.63 7.68
CA ASP A 2 -8.55 -21.93 7.83
C ASP A 2 -9.91 -21.98 7.12
N GLY A 3 -10.61 -20.86 7.05
CA GLY A 3 -11.89 -20.77 6.34
C GLY A 3 -11.74 -20.92 4.82
N LEU A 4 -10.72 -20.31 4.25
CA LEU A 4 -10.38 -20.41 2.83
C LEU A 4 -9.96 -21.84 2.47
N ASN A 5 -9.15 -22.49 3.28
CA ASN A 5 -8.70 -23.84 3.05
C ASN A 5 -9.84 -24.86 3.03
N LYS A 6 -10.84 -24.68 3.91
CA LYS A 6 -12.04 -25.55 3.91
C LYS A 6 -12.89 -25.38 2.65
N ASN A 7 -13.06 -24.17 2.17
CA ASN A 7 -13.91 -23.86 1.03
C ASN A 7 -13.30 -24.29 -0.32
N TYR A 8 -11.99 -24.30 -0.44
CA TYR A 8 -11.28 -24.57 -1.70
C TYR A 8 -10.50 -25.89 -1.72
N GLY A 9 -10.66 -26.76 -0.70
CA GLY A 9 -9.96 -28.05 -0.63
C GLY A 9 -8.47 -27.97 -0.38
N TRP A 10 -7.93 -26.81 -0.09
CA TRP A 10 -6.50 -26.62 0.17
C TRP A 10 -5.94 -27.51 1.27
N ASN A 11 -6.74 -27.80 2.29
CA ASN A 11 -6.32 -28.70 3.36
C ASN A 11 -6.11 -30.12 2.88
N GLN A 12 -6.98 -30.62 1.99
CA GLN A 12 -6.83 -31.95 1.40
C GLN A 12 -5.59 -32.02 0.50
N TYR A 13 -5.40 -31.01 -0.35
CA TYR A 13 -4.23 -30.92 -1.21
C TYR A 13 -2.93 -30.84 -0.40
N ARG A 14 -2.90 -30.02 0.64
CA ARG A 14 -1.76 -29.87 1.54
C ARG A 14 -1.43 -31.17 2.27
N ASN A 15 -2.44 -31.88 2.74
CA ASN A 15 -2.25 -33.15 3.45
C ASN A 15 -1.75 -34.22 2.48
N SER A 16 -2.26 -34.30 1.26
CA SER A 16 -1.75 -35.24 0.25
C SER A 16 -0.28 -34.98 -0.08
N LEU A 17 0.11 -33.72 -0.25
CA LEU A 17 1.51 -33.36 -0.47
C LEU A 17 2.41 -33.71 0.73
N HIS A 18 1.88 -33.66 1.95
CA HIS A 18 2.61 -34.06 3.15
C HIS A 18 2.66 -35.56 3.34
N GLU A 19 1.59 -36.26 2.98
CA GLU A 19 1.52 -37.72 3.04
C GLU A 19 2.41 -38.38 1.97
N GLU A 20 2.61 -37.73 0.84
CA GLU A 20 3.53 -38.18 -0.20
C GLU A 20 5.03 -37.95 0.13
N ARG A 21 5.35 -37.15 1.13
CA ARG A 21 6.72 -36.85 1.54
C ARG A 21 7.47 -37.91 2.33
N PRO A 22 6.85 -38.95 2.93
CA PRO A 22 7.62 -39.96 3.68
C PRO A 22 8.41 -40.93 2.81
N VAL A 23 8.17 -40.96 1.49
CA VAL A 23 9.03 -41.75 0.61
C VAL A 23 10.36 -40.99 0.48
N GLN A 24 11.38 -41.52 1.18
CA GLN A 24 12.72 -40.96 1.07
C GLN A 24 13.19 -41.03 -0.39
N ASP A 25 13.95 -40.05 -0.84
CA ASP A 25 14.45 -40.03 -2.19
C ASP A 25 15.15 -41.33 -2.59
N GLY A 26 15.79 -42.01 -1.65
CA GLY A 26 16.37 -43.31 -1.84
C GLY A 26 15.37 -44.41 -2.21
N GLU A 27 14.16 -44.38 -1.66
CA GLU A 27 13.08 -45.32 -2.03
C GLU A 27 12.42 -44.96 -3.36
N ARG A 28 12.21 -43.67 -3.58
CA ARG A 28 11.65 -43.15 -4.85
C ARG A 28 12.49 -43.51 -6.04
N PHE A 29 13.79 -43.54 -5.87
CA PHE A 29 14.75 -43.77 -6.95
C PHE A 29 15.44 -45.18 -6.88
N ALA A 30 15.03 -46.05 -5.93
CA ALA A 30 15.64 -47.36 -5.71
C ALA A 30 15.63 -48.27 -6.95
N GLY A 31 14.68 -48.11 -7.85
CA GLY A 31 14.58 -48.87 -9.09
C GLY A 31 15.38 -48.32 -10.27
N LEU A 32 15.97 -47.12 -10.13
CA LEU A 32 16.73 -46.51 -11.21
C LEU A 32 18.13 -47.11 -11.36
N LYS A 33 18.51 -47.48 -12.55
CA LYS A 33 19.87 -47.89 -12.85
C LYS A 33 20.82 -46.70 -12.85
N PRO A 34 22.03 -46.83 -12.33
CA PRO A 34 23.03 -45.76 -12.42
C PRO A 34 23.25 -45.35 -13.88
N VAL A 35 23.17 -44.07 -14.15
CA VAL A 35 23.46 -43.49 -15.46
C VAL A 35 24.75 -42.68 -15.36
N ASN A 36 25.74 -43.03 -16.18
CA ASN A 36 26.92 -42.20 -16.35
C ASN A 36 26.61 -41.10 -17.37
N ALA A 37 26.59 -39.87 -16.93
CA ALA A 37 26.43 -38.72 -17.80
C ALA A 37 27.71 -37.89 -17.82
N MET A 38 28.14 -37.49 -19.02
CA MET A 38 29.23 -36.54 -19.20
C MET A 38 28.66 -35.20 -19.67
N VAL A 39 28.93 -34.15 -18.93
CA VAL A 39 28.58 -32.78 -19.32
C VAL A 39 29.85 -32.06 -19.75
N THR A 40 29.91 -31.66 -21.03
CA THR A 40 31.03 -30.90 -21.58
C THR A 40 30.60 -29.42 -21.68
N VAL A 41 31.28 -28.56 -20.95
CA VAL A 41 31.09 -27.10 -21.06
C VAL A 41 32.06 -26.57 -22.12
N GLN A 42 31.54 -25.83 -23.07
CA GLN A 42 32.29 -25.17 -24.15
C GLN A 42 32.26 -23.66 -23.98
N PRO A 43 33.13 -23.09 -23.14
CA PRO A 43 33.06 -21.63 -22.83
C PRO A 43 33.30 -20.76 -24.06
N GLU A 44 34.06 -21.25 -25.06
CA GLU A 44 34.31 -20.57 -26.34
C GLU A 44 33.04 -20.41 -27.22
N ARG A 45 31.99 -21.15 -26.90
CA ARG A 45 30.67 -21.07 -27.57
C ARG A 45 29.62 -20.32 -26.77
N ALA A 46 30.04 -19.72 -25.66
CA ALA A 46 29.13 -18.92 -24.85
C ALA A 46 28.55 -17.77 -25.68
N LYS A 47 27.25 -17.55 -25.54
CA LYS A 47 26.55 -16.40 -26.12
C LYS A 47 26.20 -15.43 -25.04
N ALA A 48 26.24 -14.16 -25.36
CA ALA A 48 25.72 -13.13 -24.46
C ALA A 48 24.22 -13.37 -24.22
N ILE A 49 23.84 -13.33 -22.96
CA ILE A 49 22.46 -13.42 -22.55
C ILE A 49 21.95 -11.97 -22.42
N SER A 50 20.74 -11.71 -22.92
CA SER A 50 20.11 -10.41 -22.78
C SER A 50 19.88 -10.09 -21.28
N ASP A 51 20.16 -8.86 -20.88
CA ASP A 51 19.93 -8.38 -19.52
C ASP A 51 18.46 -8.46 -19.08
N VAL A 52 17.54 -8.56 -20.06
CA VAL A 52 16.09 -8.71 -19.83
C VAL A 52 15.59 -10.14 -19.98
N LEU A 53 16.47 -11.13 -20.10
CA LEU A 53 16.07 -12.54 -20.23
C LEU A 53 15.56 -13.11 -18.89
N LEU A 54 16.12 -12.65 -17.80
CA LEU A 54 15.71 -13.03 -16.45
C LEU A 54 14.92 -11.88 -15.82
N GLY A 55 13.75 -12.18 -15.33
CA GLY A 55 12.88 -11.25 -14.61
C GLY A 55 12.34 -11.88 -13.34
N ALA A 56 11.77 -11.07 -12.48
CA ALA A 56 11.00 -11.52 -11.35
C ALA A 56 9.51 -11.42 -11.68
N PHE A 57 8.74 -12.42 -11.29
CA PHE A 57 7.29 -12.30 -11.26
C PHE A 57 6.92 -11.35 -10.11
N PHE A 58 6.08 -10.39 -10.42
CA PHE A 58 5.56 -9.45 -9.43
C PHE A 58 4.03 -9.41 -9.55
N GLU A 59 3.36 -9.53 -8.42
CA GLU A 59 1.91 -9.39 -8.29
C GLU A 59 1.61 -8.57 -7.05
N ASP A 60 0.68 -7.62 -7.17
CA ASP A 60 0.29 -6.78 -6.03
C ASP A 60 -0.68 -7.52 -5.11
N ILE A 61 -0.09 -8.32 -4.22
CA ILE A 61 -0.80 -9.04 -3.17
C ILE A 61 -0.41 -8.43 -1.82
N ASN A 62 -1.39 -8.18 -0.94
CA ASN A 62 -1.17 -7.65 0.40
C ASN A 62 -0.33 -6.36 0.42
N TYR A 63 -0.67 -5.41 -0.45
CA TYR A 63 0.00 -4.11 -0.56
C TYR A 63 1.49 -4.21 -0.92
N SER A 64 1.86 -5.20 -1.72
CA SER A 64 3.28 -5.38 -2.11
C SER A 64 3.79 -4.29 -3.06
N ALA A 65 2.92 -3.64 -3.81
CA ALA A 65 3.27 -2.47 -4.63
C ALA A 65 3.12 -1.17 -3.84
N ASP A 66 1.88 -0.70 -3.66
CA ASP A 66 1.57 0.51 -2.91
C ASP A 66 1.56 0.17 -1.41
N GLY A 67 2.37 0.86 -0.61
CA GLY A 67 2.63 0.49 0.79
C GLY A 67 3.75 -0.55 0.99
N GLY A 68 4.28 -1.11 -0.11
CA GLY A 68 5.38 -2.07 -0.14
C GLY A 68 6.60 -1.53 -0.90
N LEU A 69 6.78 -1.94 -2.16
CA LEU A 69 7.89 -1.46 -3.01
C LEU A 69 7.87 0.06 -3.20
N TYR A 70 6.70 0.64 -3.32
CA TYR A 70 6.51 2.07 -3.21
C TYR A 70 6.24 2.41 -1.74
N ALA A 71 7.24 2.97 -1.08
CA ALA A 71 7.26 3.20 0.37
C ALA A 71 6.38 4.39 0.80
N GLU A 72 5.15 4.47 0.30
CA GLU A 72 4.13 5.40 0.75
C GLU A 72 3.46 4.85 2.02
N LEU A 73 3.27 5.69 3.01
CA LEU A 73 2.66 5.30 4.27
C LEU A 73 1.16 5.62 4.35
N ILE A 74 0.68 6.50 3.46
CA ILE A 74 -0.72 6.95 3.41
C ILE A 74 -1.47 6.15 2.37
N GLN A 75 -2.39 5.30 2.80
CA GLN A 75 -3.24 4.56 1.89
C GLN A 75 -4.30 5.47 1.25
N ASN A 76 -4.62 5.24 -0.03
CA ASN A 76 -5.59 6.05 -0.79
C ASN A 76 -5.29 7.56 -0.70
N ARG A 77 -4.01 7.92 -0.86
CA ARG A 77 -3.50 9.29 -0.72
C ARG A 77 -4.05 10.26 -1.76
N ASP A 78 -4.52 9.73 -2.88
CA ASP A 78 -5.03 10.45 -4.04
C ASP A 78 -6.56 10.39 -4.16
N PHE A 79 -7.24 9.65 -3.27
CA PHE A 79 -8.70 9.46 -3.25
C PHE A 79 -9.26 8.78 -4.51
N GLU A 80 -8.44 8.02 -5.23
CA GLU A 80 -8.82 7.38 -6.49
C GLU A 80 -9.33 5.94 -6.34
N TYR A 81 -9.40 5.39 -5.13
CA TYR A 81 -9.95 4.05 -4.94
C TYR A 81 -11.41 3.99 -5.39
N ASP A 82 -11.74 2.97 -6.18
CA ASP A 82 -13.07 2.74 -6.73
C ASP A 82 -13.56 1.32 -6.36
N PRO A 83 -14.85 1.12 -6.04
CA PRO A 83 -15.40 -0.20 -5.75
C PRO A 83 -15.22 -1.24 -6.87
N SER A 84 -15.00 -0.81 -8.11
CA SER A 84 -14.70 -1.72 -9.22
C SER A 84 -13.29 -2.33 -9.16
N ASP A 85 -12.36 -1.72 -8.42
CA ASP A 85 -10.99 -2.23 -8.28
C ASP A 85 -10.93 -3.46 -7.37
N ARG A 86 -11.94 -3.63 -6.52
CA ARG A 86 -12.02 -4.72 -5.56
C ARG A 86 -13.43 -5.27 -5.48
N GLU A 87 -13.75 -6.21 -6.35
CA GLU A 87 -15.08 -6.78 -6.45
C GLU A 87 -15.59 -7.29 -5.09
N GLY A 88 -16.80 -6.84 -4.74
CA GLY A 88 -17.48 -7.22 -3.51
C GLY A 88 -17.16 -6.35 -2.28
N ASP A 89 -16.16 -5.47 -2.33
CA ASP A 89 -15.83 -4.57 -1.23
C ASP A 89 -16.36 -3.14 -1.47
N LYS A 90 -17.54 -2.86 -0.92
CA LYS A 90 -18.16 -1.52 -1.01
C LYS A 90 -17.40 -0.44 -0.26
N ASN A 91 -16.51 -0.82 0.66
CA ASN A 91 -15.70 0.13 1.43
C ASN A 91 -14.44 0.56 0.64
N TRP A 92 -14.12 -0.14 -0.44
CA TRP A 92 -13.04 0.23 -1.34
C TRP A 92 -13.50 1.37 -2.26
N ASN A 93 -13.47 2.57 -1.75
CA ASN A 93 -13.96 3.78 -2.40
C ASN A 93 -13.04 4.97 -2.11
N SER A 94 -13.33 6.11 -2.68
CA SER A 94 -12.51 7.32 -2.58
C SER A 94 -12.26 7.83 -1.15
N THR A 95 -13.01 7.37 -0.16
CA THR A 95 -12.78 7.71 1.26
C THR A 95 -12.17 6.58 2.07
N HIS A 96 -11.84 5.46 1.43
CA HIS A 96 -11.19 4.32 2.09
C HIS A 96 -9.95 4.75 2.86
N SER A 97 -9.77 4.23 4.07
CA SER A 97 -8.70 4.55 5.01
C SER A 97 -8.72 5.98 5.58
N TRP A 98 -9.70 6.79 5.22
CA TRP A 98 -9.85 8.15 5.75
C TRP A 98 -11.03 8.28 6.69
N THR A 99 -10.80 8.84 7.86
CA THR A 99 -11.83 9.06 8.89
C THR A 99 -11.82 10.51 9.34
N LEU A 100 -12.99 11.15 9.28
CA LEU A 100 -13.18 12.49 9.82
C LEU A 100 -13.37 12.42 11.33
N LYS A 101 -12.63 13.23 12.07
CA LYS A 101 -12.78 13.44 13.52
C LYS A 101 -13.14 14.90 13.79
N GLY A 102 -13.93 15.12 14.82
CA GLY A 102 -14.33 16.47 15.28
C GLY A 102 -15.73 16.88 14.84
N ASP A 103 -16.25 17.88 15.57
CA ASP A 103 -17.59 18.40 15.37
C ASP A 103 -17.61 19.54 14.35
N LYS A 104 -18.78 19.78 13.74
CA LYS A 104 -19.01 20.91 12.83
C LYS A 104 -18.00 21.03 11.69
N THR A 105 -17.65 19.89 11.14
CA THR A 105 -16.76 19.77 10.00
C THR A 105 -17.38 18.81 9.00
N THR A 106 -17.26 19.11 7.75
CA THR A 106 -17.66 18.20 6.67
C THR A 106 -16.45 17.79 5.85
N PHE A 107 -16.44 16.54 5.44
CA PHE A 107 -15.47 15.94 4.54
C PHE A 107 -16.22 15.42 3.32
N ALA A 108 -15.80 15.83 2.15
CA ALA A 108 -16.36 15.39 0.88
C ALA A 108 -15.27 15.25 -0.17
N ILE A 109 -15.46 14.33 -1.10
CA ILE A 109 -14.62 14.21 -2.29
C ILE A 109 -15.24 15.05 -3.41
N ASN A 110 -14.40 15.80 -4.11
CA ASN A 110 -14.79 16.64 -5.22
C ASN A 110 -13.87 16.39 -6.43
N THR A 111 -14.36 16.70 -7.62
CA THR A 111 -13.67 16.53 -8.90
C THR A 111 -13.61 17.80 -9.74
N SER A 112 -14.22 18.91 -9.27
CA SER A 112 -14.20 20.17 -9.97
C SER A 112 -12.87 20.90 -9.78
N ASP A 113 -12.18 21.25 -10.85
CA ASP A 113 -10.87 21.93 -10.81
C ASP A 113 -9.80 21.12 -10.00
N PRO A 114 -9.53 19.87 -10.42
CA PRO A 114 -8.58 18.99 -9.76
C PRO A 114 -7.14 19.48 -9.93
N ILE A 115 -6.21 18.87 -9.18
CA ILE A 115 -4.78 19.14 -9.35
C ILE A 115 -4.25 18.69 -10.70
N HIS A 116 -4.76 17.57 -11.22
CA HIS A 116 -4.38 17.02 -12.51
C HIS A 116 -5.54 16.18 -13.10
N ALA A 117 -5.62 16.12 -14.43
CA ALA A 117 -6.67 15.35 -15.11
C ALA A 117 -6.63 13.85 -14.80
N ASN A 118 -5.44 13.29 -14.55
CA ASN A 118 -5.28 11.88 -14.18
C ASN A 118 -5.41 11.60 -12.67
N ASN A 119 -5.64 12.65 -11.87
CA ASN A 119 -5.98 12.56 -10.46
C ASN A 119 -7.12 13.55 -10.19
N PRO A 120 -8.34 13.20 -10.63
CA PRO A 120 -9.48 14.11 -10.56
C PRO A 120 -10.06 14.27 -9.16
N HIS A 121 -9.85 13.31 -8.26
CA HIS A 121 -10.44 13.36 -6.94
C HIS A 121 -9.57 14.13 -5.93
N TYR A 122 -10.21 14.88 -5.06
CA TYR A 122 -9.56 15.53 -3.93
C TYR A 122 -10.51 15.73 -2.75
N ALA A 123 -9.96 15.80 -1.56
CA ALA A 123 -10.70 16.04 -0.34
C ALA A 123 -11.04 17.53 -0.16
N VAL A 124 -12.26 17.81 0.21
CA VAL A 124 -12.72 19.11 0.67
C VAL A 124 -13.12 19.03 2.14
N LEU A 125 -12.46 19.83 2.96
CA LEU A 125 -12.78 19.99 4.39
C LEU A 125 -13.37 21.37 4.61
N ASN A 126 -14.62 21.42 5.10
CA ASN A 126 -15.22 22.65 5.60
C ASN A 126 -15.19 22.61 7.12
N VAL A 127 -14.36 23.46 7.71
CA VAL A 127 -14.10 23.48 9.15
C VAL A 127 -14.69 24.74 9.75
N GLU A 128 -15.76 24.61 10.53
CA GLU A 128 -16.38 25.74 11.22
C GLU A 128 -15.68 26.08 12.55
N ARG A 129 -14.98 25.10 13.14
CA ARG A 129 -14.26 25.26 14.41
C ARG A 129 -12.92 24.53 14.37
N PRO A 130 -11.88 25.06 15.03
CA PRO A 130 -10.62 24.35 15.22
C PRO A 130 -10.82 23.01 15.93
N GLY A 131 -9.95 22.04 15.66
CA GLY A 131 -9.94 20.73 16.30
C GLY A 131 -10.47 19.58 15.42
N ALA A 132 -10.91 19.88 14.21
CA ALA A 132 -11.18 18.82 13.23
C ALA A 132 -9.89 18.17 12.75
N ALA A 133 -9.93 16.87 12.50
CA ALA A 133 -8.84 16.12 11.90
C ALA A 133 -9.37 15.15 10.85
N LEU A 134 -8.58 14.95 9.81
CA LEU A 134 -8.73 13.86 8.85
C LEU A 134 -7.63 12.84 9.14
N GLU A 135 -8.01 11.66 9.58
CA GLU A 135 -7.13 10.58 10.00
C GLU A 135 -7.01 9.54 8.90
N ASN A 136 -5.79 9.08 8.65
CA ASN A 136 -5.50 7.97 7.76
C ASN A 136 -4.84 6.83 8.53
N THR A 137 -5.31 5.62 8.31
CA THR A 137 -4.83 4.44 9.04
C THR A 137 -3.66 3.73 8.35
N GLY A 138 -3.20 4.25 7.21
CA GLY A 138 -2.17 3.60 6.41
C GLY A 138 -2.62 2.24 5.87
N PHE A 139 -1.66 1.37 5.59
CA PHE A 139 -1.86 0.01 5.10
C PHE A 139 -1.92 -0.97 6.29
N ASP A 140 -3.08 -1.06 6.94
CA ASP A 140 -3.29 -1.82 8.19
C ASP A 140 -2.42 -1.31 9.36
N GLY A 141 -2.17 -0.02 9.40
CA GLY A 141 -1.30 0.68 10.33
C GLY A 141 -0.08 1.28 9.64
N ILE A 142 0.59 2.16 10.36
CA ILE A 142 1.84 2.79 9.93
C ILE A 142 2.95 2.35 10.87
N ALA A 143 3.93 1.61 10.37
CA ALA A 143 5.09 1.20 11.15
C ALA A 143 6.04 2.40 11.34
N LEU A 144 6.24 2.80 12.59
CA LEU A 144 7.10 3.92 12.96
C LEU A 144 8.26 3.45 13.82
N ASN A 145 9.45 4.03 13.60
CA ASN A 145 10.62 3.80 14.42
C ASN A 145 10.94 5.03 15.28
N VAL A 146 11.23 4.80 16.53
CA VAL A 146 11.60 5.87 17.47
C VAL A 146 12.87 6.59 17.00
N GLY A 147 12.80 7.91 16.91
CA GLY A 147 13.94 8.74 16.52
C GLY A 147 14.10 8.94 15.01
N GLU A 148 13.35 8.24 14.20
CA GLU A 148 13.35 8.45 12.75
C GLU A 148 12.57 9.69 12.34
N LYS A 149 12.93 10.25 11.18
CA LYS A 149 12.25 11.40 10.59
C LYS A 149 11.40 10.93 9.42
N TYR A 150 10.21 11.50 9.34
CA TYR A 150 9.24 11.19 8.29
C TYR A 150 8.93 12.44 7.48
N ASP A 151 9.12 12.35 6.17
CA ASP A 151 8.76 13.43 5.25
C ASP A 151 7.25 13.43 5.01
N PHE A 152 6.60 14.55 5.28
CA PHE A 152 5.20 14.76 4.93
C PHE A 152 5.06 15.77 3.81
N SER A 153 4.26 15.45 2.81
CA SER A 153 3.90 16.37 1.75
C SER A 153 2.41 16.31 1.42
N ILE A 154 1.84 17.46 1.07
CA ILE A 154 0.45 17.59 0.68
C ILE A 154 0.30 18.62 -0.43
N PHE A 155 -0.54 18.31 -1.42
CA PHE A 155 -1.06 19.30 -2.34
C PHE A 155 -2.33 19.91 -1.72
N ALA A 156 -2.34 21.20 -1.51
CA ALA A 156 -3.47 21.87 -0.88
C ALA A 156 -3.69 23.28 -1.43
N ARG A 157 -4.91 23.76 -1.25
CA ARG A 157 -5.31 25.14 -1.52
C ARG A 157 -6.42 25.58 -0.56
N VAL A 158 -6.58 26.90 -0.40
CA VAL A 158 -7.69 27.53 0.33
C VAL A 158 -8.41 28.51 -0.62
N PRO A 159 -9.36 28.03 -1.43
CA PRO A 159 -9.96 28.82 -2.49
C PRO A 159 -10.72 30.04 -1.97
N GLN A 160 -11.28 29.95 -0.79
CA GLN A 160 -12.02 31.00 -0.12
C GLN A 160 -11.42 31.29 1.24
N GLY A 161 -10.68 32.35 1.40
CA GLY A 161 -10.35 32.74 2.72
C GLY A 161 -8.89 32.98 3.03
N GLN A 162 -8.62 32.93 4.30
CA GLN A 162 -7.34 33.20 4.93
C GLN A 162 -6.53 31.91 5.02
N SER A 163 -5.22 32.08 5.20
CA SER A 163 -4.33 30.96 5.43
C SER A 163 -4.75 30.11 6.62
N ASN A 164 -4.63 28.79 6.46
CA ASN A 164 -4.95 27.83 7.52
C ASN A 164 -3.66 27.14 7.99
N LYS A 165 -3.49 27.08 9.31
CA LYS A 165 -2.42 26.27 9.92
C LYS A 165 -2.93 24.83 10.08
N LEU A 166 -2.24 23.90 9.45
CA LEU A 166 -2.47 22.47 9.63
C LEU A 166 -1.45 21.90 10.62
N GLN A 167 -1.92 21.12 11.58
CA GLN A 167 -1.08 20.26 12.39
C GLN A 167 -1.06 18.87 11.78
N VAL A 168 0.12 18.32 11.61
CA VAL A 168 0.33 16.95 11.16
C VAL A 168 0.81 16.15 12.37
N ARG A 169 0.13 15.06 12.68
CA ARG A 169 0.39 14.23 13.85
C ARG A 169 0.50 12.78 13.48
N LEU A 170 1.45 12.11 14.08
CA LEU A 170 1.53 10.66 14.16
C LEU A 170 0.97 10.26 15.52
N VAL A 171 -0.05 9.39 15.51
CA VAL A 171 -0.73 8.94 16.73
C VAL A 171 -0.72 7.41 16.80
N ASP A 172 -0.61 6.88 18.01
CA ASP A 172 -0.74 5.44 18.23
C ASP A 172 -2.22 4.99 18.28
N GLY A 173 -2.45 3.70 18.46
CA GLY A 173 -3.79 3.11 18.52
C GLY A 173 -4.62 3.57 19.74
N GLU A 174 -3.99 4.19 20.73
CA GLU A 174 -4.65 4.75 21.93
C GLU A 174 -4.89 6.26 21.79
N GLY A 175 -4.39 6.88 20.70
CA GLY A 175 -4.53 8.30 20.42
C GLY A 175 -3.42 9.17 21.02
N ASN A 176 -2.34 8.58 21.53
CA ASN A 176 -1.19 9.34 22.03
C ASN A 176 -0.38 9.89 20.85
N ILE A 177 0.13 11.11 21.00
CA ILE A 177 0.94 11.76 19.97
C ILE A 177 2.38 11.20 20.03
N CYS A 178 2.78 10.51 18.97
CA CYS A 178 4.13 9.99 18.77
C CYS A 178 5.05 11.00 18.09
N GLY A 179 4.49 11.91 17.30
CA GLY A 179 5.21 12.98 16.64
C GLY A 179 4.26 14.03 16.09
N GLU A 180 4.70 15.27 16.01
CA GLU A 180 3.90 16.33 15.41
C GLU A 180 4.76 17.40 14.74
N THR A 181 4.20 17.98 13.70
CA THR A 181 4.72 19.15 13.01
C THR A 181 3.57 20.02 12.51
N SER A 182 3.85 21.14 11.87
CA SER A 182 2.82 22.00 11.31
C SER A 182 3.25 22.68 10.03
N LEU A 183 2.30 22.98 9.17
CA LEU A 183 2.49 23.79 7.97
C LEU A 183 1.33 24.79 7.81
N THR A 184 1.54 25.81 6.99
CA THR A 184 0.52 26.82 6.71
C THR A 184 0.14 26.79 5.24
N VAL A 185 -1.11 26.47 4.97
CA VAL A 185 -1.70 26.52 3.62
C VAL A 185 -2.26 27.91 3.39
N SER A 186 -1.73 28.62 2.41
CA SER A 186 -2.11 30.02 2.13
C SER A 186 -2.46 30.29 0.65
N SER A 187 -2.16 29.36 -0.25
CA SER A 187 -2.41 29.55 -1.68
C SER A 187 -3.87 29.30 -2.05
N ARG A 188 -4.43 30.12 -2.92
CA ARG A 188 -5.74 29.88 -3.55
C ARG A 188 -5.67 28.88 -4.71
N GLN A 189 -4.46 28.66 -5.24
CA GLN A 189 -4.18 27.68 -6.27
C GLN A 189 -3.52 26.45 -5.66
N TRP A 190 -3.62 25.32 -6.32
CA TRP A 190 -2.93 24.11 -5.92
C TRP A 190 -1.43 24.35 -5.73
N LYS A 191 -0.92 23.98 -4.61
CA LYS A 191 0.49 24.11 -4.24
C LYS A 191 0.91 22.94 -3.34
N THR A 192 2.15 22.47 -3.51
CA THR A 192 2.76 21.49 -2.63
C THR A 192 3.29 22.17 -1.37
N TYR A 193 2.98 21.59 -0.23
CA TYR A 193 3.53 21.95 1.07
C TYR A 193 4.26 20.74 1.64
N LYS A 194 5.40 20.98 2.29
CA LYS A 194 6.25 19.92 2.86
C LYS A 194 6.69 20.27 4.27
N THR A 195 6.85 19.24 5.10
CA THR A 195 7.43 19.35 6.45
C THR A 195 8.00 17.98 6.86
N VAL A 196 8.77 17.98 7.95
CA VAL A 196 9.38 16.77 8.52
C VAL A 196 8.97 16.67 9.98
#